data_1c1bef632f9eefbc42cf940820331645
#
_entry.id   1c1bef632f9eefbc42cf940820331645
#
_cell.length_a   1.000
_cell.length_b   1.000
_cell.length_c   1.000
_cell.angle_alpha   90.00
_cell.angle_beta   90.00
_cell.angle_gamma   90.00
#
_symmetry.space_group_name_H-M   'P 1'
#
loop_
_entity.id
_entity.type
_entity.pdbx_description
1 polymer ?
#
loop_
_entity_poly.entity_id
_entity_poly.type
_entity_poly.pdbx_seq_one_letter_code
_entity_poly.pdbx_strand_id
1 'polypeptide(L)'
;DQIRREIVRRERQIKDIEKLLYEEDADKYKKYGDALVANSWQITPGAREASVTYWDGDGNEIRDTVPLDPRLSAAKNAASYYAKYKKIISARERAVKILAKVKEELDDLREQYAIVMSMDDPESLALVEEELGIKVVKNPKNGRKKTAAPLPPHKRFDLGYALVFAGLSSRGNRYVTFKLASPGDIWFHARGVPGSHVILRFTSTPTEEERDKAIRFCASLAAKYSRNGGSPGQRVDYTLRKFVSPIRGG
;
A
#
# COMPACT_ATOMS: atom_id res chain seq x y z
N ASP A 1 11.35 5.23 -16.16
CA ASP A 1 12.39 5.58 -15.18
C ASP A 1 11.87 6.26 -13.91
N GLN A 2 10.92 7.20 -14.01
CA GLN A 2 10.37 7.92 -12.84
C GLN A 2 9.63 6.98 -11.89
N ILE A 3 8.70 6.17 -12.37
CA ILE A 3 7.94 5.20 -11.56
C ILE A 3 8.90 4.24 -10.86
N ARG A 4 9.92 3.73 -11.56
CA ARG A 4 10.92 2.82 -10.99
C ARG A 4 11.70 3.46 -9.82
N ARG A 5 12.06 4.74 -9.95
CA ARG A 5 12.73 5.49 -8.86
C ARG A 5 11.83 5.63 -7.64
N GLU A 6 10.53 5.92 -7.84
CA GLU A 6 9.56 6.01 -6.75
C GLU A 6 9.33 4.65 -6.07
N ILE A 7 9.29 3.54 -6.81
CA ILE A 7 9.22 2.19 -6.26
C ILE A 7 10.40 1.96 -5.30
N VAL A 8 11.64 2.19 -5.77
CA VAL A 8 12.85 2.01 -4.94
C VAL A 8 12.81 2.90 -3.70
N ARG A 9 12.31 4.12 -3.83
CA ARG A 9 12.16 5.06 -2.71
C ARG A 9 11.18 4.54 -1.67
N ARG A 10 10.00 4.01 -2.09
CA ARG A 10 9.01 3.43 -1.17
C ARG A 10 9.51 2.15 -0.50
N GLU A 11 10.21 1.29 -1.23
CA GLU A 11 10.83 0.07 -0.66
C GLU A 11 11.86 0.40 0.42
N ARG A 12 12.67 1.46 0.20
CA ARG A 12 13.61 1.94 1.21
C ARG A 12 12.88 2.52 2.43
N GLN A 13 11.86 3.33 2.21
CA GLN A 13 11.02 3.90 3.29
C GLN A 13 10.37 2.81 4.15
N ILE A 14 9.87 1.71 3.54
CA ILE A 14 9.31 0.57 4.26
C ILE A 14 10.36 -0.05 5.17
N LYS A 15 11.58 -0.32 4.67
CA LYS A 15 12.67 -0.88 5.47
C LYS A 15 13.04 0.01 6.66
N ASP A 16 13.09 1.33 6.45
CA ASP A 16 13.43 2.27 7.51
C ASP A 16 12.34 2.30 8.61
N ILE A 17 11.05 2.23 8.22
CA ILE A 17 9.94 2.16 9.17
C ILE A 17 9.93 0.81 9.91
N GLU A 18 10.14 -0.30 9.23
CA GLU A 18 10.20 -1.64 9.84
C GLU A 18 11.36 -1.72 10.84
N LYS A 19 12.53 -1.17 10.50
CA LYS A 19 13.66 -1.05 11.43
C LYS A 19 13.26 -0.31 12.71
N LEU A 20 12.61 0.86 12.59
CA LEU A 20 12.14 1.65 13.73
C LEU A 20 11.16 0.88 14.62
N LEU A 21 10.34 0.00 14.06
CA LEU A 21 9.36 -0.79 14.82
C LEU A 21 10.03 -1.84 15.74
N TYR A 22 11.21 -2.35 15.36
CA TYR A 22 11.86 -3.49 16.03
C TYR A 22 13.14 -3.13 16.80
N GLU A 23 13.74 -1.95 16.56
CA GLU A 23 15.08 -1.63 17.03
C GLU A 23 15.16 -1.29 18.53
N GLU A 24 14.08 -0.84 19.17
CA GLU A 24 14.09 -0.38 20.56
C GLU A 24 13.21 -1.29 21.44
N ASP A 25 13.78 -1.86 22.49
CA ASP A 25 13.01 -2.64 23.46
C ASP A 25 12.21 -1.71 24.39
N ALA A 26 10.96 -1.40 23.98
CA ALA A 26 10.07 -0.57 24.79
C ALA A 26 9.77 -1.20 26.15
N ASP A 27 9.64 -2.52 26.23
CA ASP A 27 9.28 -3.25 27.43
C ASP A 27 10.35 -3.11 28.51
N LYS A 28 11.61 -2.94 28.13
CA LYS A 28 12.70 -2.63 29.05
C LYS A 28 12.40 -1.37 29.88
N TYR A 29 11.91 -0.31 29.24
CA TYR A 29 11.59 0.92 29.96
C TYR A 29 10.40 0.77 30.90
N LYS A 30 9.40 -0.03 30.51
CA LYS A 30 8.28 -0.36 31.39
C LYS A 30 8.77 -1.15 32.61
N LYS A 31 9.57 -2.21 32.39
CA LYS A 31 10.19 -3.03 33.45
C LYS A 31 11.00 -2.16 34.43
N TYR A 32 11.80 -1.24 33.91
CA TYR A 32 12.57 -0.32 34.74
C TYR A 32 11.65 0.59 35.60
N GLY A 33 10.57 1.12 35.02
CA GLY A 33 9.58 1.88 35.75
C GLY A 33 8.95 1.07 36.88
N ASP A 34 8.46 -0.12 36.57
CA ASP A 34 7.83 -1.04 37.52
C ASP A 34 8.80 -1.43 38.66
N ALA A 35 10.03 -1.78 38.31
CA ALA A 35 11.05 -2.17 39.28
C ALA A 35 11.45 -1.01 40.21
N LEU A 36 11.57 0.22 39.71
CA LEU A 36 11.86 1.39 40.53
C LEU A 36 10.69 1.72 41.49
N VAL A 37 9.45 1.52 41.08
CA VAL A 37 8.30 1.69 41.96
C VAL A 37 8.32 0.65 43.07
N ALA A 38 8.50 -0.62 42.72
CA ALA A 38 8.51 -1.73 43.68
C ALA A 38 9.65 -1.66 44.69
N ASN A 39 10.81 -1.13 44.29
CA ASN A 39 12.01 -1.02 45.15
C ASN A 39 12.29 0.40 45.63
N SER A 40 11.32 1.31 45.52
CA SER A 40 11.51 2.74 45.82
C SER A 40 12.06 3.06 47.22
N TRP A 41 11.72 2.23 48.21
CA TRP A 41 12.14 2.32 49.61
C TRP A 41 13.63 1.99 49.83
N GLN A 42 14.28 1.29 48.91
CA GLN A 42 15.72 0.95 48.96
C GLN A 42 16.60 1.97 48.23
N ILE A 43 16.00 2.87 47.43
CA ILE A 43 16.74 3.77 46.56
C ILE A 43 17.19 5.01 47.35
N THR A 44 18.48 5.16 47.56
CA THR A 44 19.06 6.33 48.24
C THR A 44 18.90 7.59 47.39
N PRO A 45 18.42 8.71 47.96
CA PRO A 45 18.36 9.99 47.24
C PRO A 45 19.77 10.38 46.70
N GLY A 46 19.81 10.83 45.45
CA GLY A 46 21.07 11.20 44.78
C GLY A 46 21.86 10.05 44.15
N ALA A 47 21.35 8.81 44.24
CA ALA A 47 21.97 7.67 43.54
C ALA A 47 21.94 7.85 42.03
N ARG A 48 22.99 7.38 41.35
CA ARG A 48 23.10 7.37 39.89
C ARG A 48 22.57 6.09 39.24
N GLU A 49 22.37 5.06 40.05
CA GLU A 49 21.88 3.76 39.65
C GLU A 49 21.16 3.09 40.83
N ALA A 50 20.26 2.16 40.51
CA ALA A 50 19.63 1.30 41.52
C ALA A 50 19.74 -0.15 41.13
N SER A 51 20.16 -1.01 42.04
CA SER A 51 20.00 -2.46 41.89
C SER A 51 18.55 -2.80 42.19
N VAL A 52 17.86 -3.42 41.23
CA VAL A 52 16.46 -3.78 41.32
C VAL A 52 16.28 -5.26 41.07
N THR A 53 15.29 -5.83 41.70
CA THR A 53 14.87 -7.20 41.48
C THR A 53 13.47 -7.20 40.94
N TYR A 54 13.23 -7.96 39.88
CA TYR A 54 11.91 -8.20 39.31
C TYR A 54 11.82 -9.63 38.78
N TRP A 55 10.60 -10.07 38.46
CA TRP A 55 10.35 -11.42 37.95
C TRP A 55 10.05 -11.35 36.47
N ASP A 56 10.58 -12.31 35.68
CA ASP A 56 10.22 -12.45 34.28
C ASP A 56 8.87 -13.17 34.11
N GLY A 57 8.43 -13.35 32.84
CA GLY A 57 7.19 -14.04 32.51
C GLY A 57 7.17 -15.52 32.88
N ASP A 58 8.33 -16.12 33.09
CA ASP A 58 8.53 -17.54 33.46
C ASP A 58 8.71 -17.72 34.98
N GLY A 59 8.65 -16.65 35.75
CA GLY A 59 8.78 -16.66 37.20
C GLY A 59 10.20 -16.73 37.73
N ASN A 60 11.22 -16.40 36.90
CA ASN A 60 12.61 -16.33 37.35
C ASN A 60 12.91 -14.95 37.92
N GLU A 61 13.70 -14.94 39.00
CA GLU A 61 14.20 -13.72 39.59
C GLU A 61 15.30 -13.10 38.71
N ILE A 62 15.07 -11.87 38.25
CA ILE A 62 16.04 -11.08 37.49
C ILE A 62 16.57 -9.95 38.35
N ARG A 63 17.89 -9.87 38.47
CA ARG A 63 18.59 -8.73 39.07
C ARG A 63 19.16 -7.87 37.97
N ASP A 64 18.86 -6.57 38.00
CA ASP A 64 19.33 -5.62 36.99
C ASP A 64 19.70 -4.30 37.65
N THR A 65 20.50 -3.51 36.94
CA THR A 65 20.93 -2.19 37.38
C THR A 65 20.29 -1.13 36.53
N VAL A 66 19.43 -0.31 37.13
CA VAL A 66 18.70 0.74 36.45
C VAL A 66 19.39 2.08 36.61
N PRO A 67 19.82 2.76 35.54
CA PRO A 67 20.39 4.11 35.61
C PRO A 67 19.39 5.13 36.14
N LEU A 68 19.83 6.06 36.99
CA LEU A 68 19.02 7.09 37.58
C LEU A 68 19.56 8.50 37.28
N ASP A 69 18.67 9.48 37.16
CA ASP A 69 19.06 10.89 37.32
C ASP A 69 19.14 11.22 38.83
N PRO A 70 20.32 11.51 39.35
CA PRO A 70 20.49 11.76 40.79
C PRO A 70 19.76 13.02 41.29
N ARG A 71 19.33 13.89 40.40
CA ARG A 71 18.55 15.11 40.74
C ARG A 71 17.06 14.79 40.94
N LEU A 72 16.62 13.58 40.58
CA LEU A 72 15.22 13.16 40.63
C LEU A 72 15.02 12.15 41.76
N SER A 73 13.86 12.16 42.38
CA SER A 73 13.44 11.09 43.28
C SER A 73 13.23 9.78 42.52
N ALA A 74 13.20 8.65 43.25
CA ALA A 74 12.89 7.35 42.67
C ALA A 74 11.59 7.35 41.87
N ALA A 75 10.53 7.95 42.40
CA ALA A 75 9.24 8.09 41.72
C ALA A 75 9.33 8.92 40.42
N LYS A 76 10.12 10.01 40.41
CA LYS A 76 10.31 10.83 39.20
C LYS A 76 11.16 10.10 38.15
N ASN A 77 12.16 9.33 38.57
CA ASN A 77 12.92 8.45 37.67
C ASN A 77 12.01 7.39 37.04
N ALA A 78 11.16 6.72 37.83
CA ALA A 78 10.17 5.77 37.33
C ALA A 78 9.23 6.41 36.32
N ALA A 79 8.68 7.60 36.63
CA ALA A 79 7.83 8.37 35.73
C ALA A 79 8.53 8.71 34.41
N SER A 80 9.84 9.02 34.44
CA SER A 80 10.66 9.26 33.25
C SER A 80 10.76 8.02 32.36
N TYR A 81 10.92 6.83 32.94
CA TYR A 81 10.94 5.57 32.21
C TYR A 81 9.58 5.24 31.58
N TYR A 82 8.48 5.44 32.32
CA TYR A 82 7.13 5.29 31.74
C TYR A 82 6.86 6.28 30.60
N ALA A 83 7.36 7.52 30.71
CA ALA A 83 7.26 8.48 29.63
C ALA A 83 8.02 8.04 28.37
N LYS A 84 9.22 7.46 28.51
CA LYS A 84 9.97 6.86 27.39
C LYS A 84 9.18 5.70 26.76
N TYR A 85 8.68 4.77 27.58
CA TYR A 85 7.85 3.66 27.14
C TYR A 85 6.65 4.16 26.30
N LYS A 86 5.84 5.08 26.86
CA LYS A 86 4.68 5.64 26.16
C LYS A 86 5.06 6.33 24.85
N LYS A 87 6.19 7.06 24.82
CA LYS A 87 6.68 7.72 23.61
C LYS A 87 6.99 6.71 22.51
N ILE A 88 7.66 5.60 22.84
CA ILE A 88 8.00 4.54 21.88
C ILE A 88 6.73 3.85 21.37
N ILE A 89 5.81 3.47 22.25
CA ILE A 89 4.54 2.82 21.86
C ILE A 89 3.73 3.74 20.92
N SER A 90 3.58 5.02 21.29
CA SER A 90 2.86 5.98 20.43
C SER A 90 3.56 6.23 19.08
N ALA A 91 4.91 6.16 19.04
CA ALA A 91 5.65 6.24 17.79
C ALA A 91 5.42 4.99 16.92
N ARG A 92 5.42 3.80 17.53
CA ARG A 92 5.12 2.54 16.83
C ARG A 92 3.72 2.51 16.23
N GLU A 93 2.70 2.93 17.00
CA GLU A 93 1.32 3.00 16.49
C GLU A 93 1.19 3.91 15.26
N ARG A 94 1.87 5.07 15.28
CA ARG A 94 1.92 5.96 14.12
C ARG A 94 2.68 5.32 12.96
N ALA A 95 3.81 4.67 13.24
CA ALA A 95 4.63 4.00 12.23
C ALA A 95 3.87 2.88 11.53
N VAL A 96 3.08 2.07 12.25
CA VAL A 96 2.22 1.02 11.66
C VAL A 96 1.23 1.61 10.66
N LYS A 97 0.58 2.73 11.02
CA LYS A 97 -0.38 3.41 10.12
C LYS A 97 0.32 3.94 8.85
N ILE A 98 1.50 4.53 9.02
CA ILE A 98 2.29 5.03 7.88
C ILE A 98 2.76 3.86 7.01
N LEU A 99 3.20 2.77 7.62
CA LEU A 99 3.65 1.57 6.91
C LEU A 99 2.56 0.99 6.02
N ALA A 100 1.33 0.87 6.53
CA ALA A 100 0.19 0.39 5.75
C ALA A 100 -0.05 1.27 4.52
N LYS A 101 -0.04 2.61 4.70
CA LYS A 101 -0.22 3.56 3.60
C LYS A 101 0.92 3.49 2.56
N VAL A 102 2.18 3.39 3.01
CA VAL A 102 3.33 3.30 2.10
C VAL A 102 3.33 2.00 1.32
N LYS A 103 2.88 0.88 1.93
CA LYS A 103 2.70 -0.40 1.23
C LYS A 103 1.62 -0.30 0.14
N GLU A 104 0.47 0.32 0.42
CA GLU A 104 -0.57 0.59 -0.58
C GLU A 104 -0.04 1.44 -1.74
N GLU A 105 0.67 2.55 -1.45
CA GLU A 105 1.29 3.39 -2.47
C GLU A 105 2.32 2.62 -3.32
N LEU A 106 3.08 1.70 -2.72
CA LEU A 106 4.03 0.85 -3.44
C LEU A 106 3.34 -0.11 -4.38
N ASP A 107 2.23 -0.72 -3.95
CA ASP A 107 1.46 -1.65 -4.79
C ASP A 107 0.81 -0.91 -5.96
N ASP A 108 0.25 0.29 -5.75
CA ASP A 108 -0.25 1.18 -6.81
C ASP A 108 0.85 1.51 -7.84
N LEU A 109 2.07 1.85 -7.37
CA LEU A 109 3.21 2.15 -8.26
C LEU A 109 3.67 0.91 -9.05
N ARG A 110 3.67 -0.26 -8.42
CA ARG A 110 4.02 -1.53 -9.10
C ARG A 110 3.00 -1.90 -10.16
N GLU A 111 1.72 -1.72 -9.86
CA GLU A 111 0.64 -1.91 -10.83
C GLU A 111 0.79 -0.97 -12.02
N GLN A 112 1.00 0.32 -11.77
CA GLN A 112 1.22 1.31 -12.81
C GLN A 112 2.46 1.02 -13.66
N TYR A 113 3.57 0.62 -13.03
CA TYR A 113 4.79 0.23 -13.73
C TYR A 113 4.55 -0.97 -14.65
N ALA A 114 3.84 -1.99 -14.17
CA ALA A 114 3.52 -3.17 -14.96
C ALA A 114 2.70 -2.83 -16.21
N ILE A 115 1.67 -1.99 -16.04
CA ILE A 115 0.81 -1.55 -17.14
C ILE A 115 1.61 -0.75 -18.17
N VAL A 116 2.43 0.22 -17.73
CA VAL A 116 3.26 1.04 -18.64
C VAL A 116 4.25 0.19 -19.42
N MET A 117 4.89 -0.78 -18.77
CA MET A 117 5.86 -1.67 -19.43
C MET A 117 5.23 -2.62 -20.45
N SER A 118 3.93 -2.84 -20.39
CA SER A 118 3.18 -3.67 -21.35
C SER A 118 2.52 -2.88 -22.47
N MET A 119 2.63 -1.53 -22.45
CA MET A 119 2.10 -0.69 -23.52
C MET A 119 3.00 -0.72 -24.75
N ASP A 120 2.38 -0.96 -25.89
CA ASP A 120 3.03 -0.95 -27.21
C ASP A 120 2.52 0.17 -28.12
N ASP A 121 1.52 0.94 -27.66
CA ASP A 121 0.94 2.04 -28.42
C ASP A 121 1.22 3.42 -27.79
N PRO A 122 1.67 4.40 -28.58
CA PRO A 122 2.02 5.73 -28.09
C PRO A 122 0.84 6.53 -27.50
N GLU A 123 -0.39 6.22 -27.93
CA GLU A 123 -1.59 6.92 -27.46
C GLU A 123 -1.89 6.58 -26.01
N SER A 124 -1.87 5.29 -25.67
CA SER A 124 -2.04 4.83 -24.28
C SER A 124 -0.94 5.35 -23.36
N LEU A 125 0.30 5.37 -23.86
CA LEU A 125 1.43 5.90 -23.09
C LEU A 125 1.26 7.39 -22.81
N ALA A 126 0.82 8.19 -23.79
CA ALA A 126 0.58 9.62 -23.62
C ALA A 126 -0.49 9.94 -22.57
N LEU A 127 -1.54 9.12 -22.47
CA LEU A 127 -2.59 9.25 -21.44
C LEU A 127 -2.01 9.05 -20.03
N VAL A 128 -1.11 8.09 -19.86
CA VAL A 128 -0.47 7.82 -18.56
C VAL A 128 0.57 8.89 -18.22
N GLU A 129 1.33 9.36 -19.20
CA GLU A 129 2.28 10.46 -19.01
C GLU A 129 1.57 11.76 -18.58
N GLU A 130 0.40 12.05 -19.14
CA GLU A 130 -0.42 13.19 -18.72
C GLU A 130 -0.91 13.04 -17.27
N GLU A 131 -1.32 11.84 -16.85
CA GLU A 131 -1.71 11.56 -15.47
C GLU A 131 -0.56 11.74 -14.48
N LEU A 132 0.64 11.29 -14.87
CA LEU A 132 1.85 11.41 -14.06
C LEU A 132 2.42 12.84 -13.98
N GLY A 133 1.81 13.80 -14.70
CA GLY A 133 2.30 15.16 -14.78
C GLY A 133 3.67 15.28 -15.47
N ILE A 134 4.07 14.27 -16.23
CA ILE A 134 5.26 14.31 -17.08
C ILE A 134 4.90 15.26 -18.22
N LYS A 135 5.55 16.43 -18.26
CA LYS A 135 5.31 17.43 -19.30
C LYS A 135 5.66 16.85 -20.67
N VAL A 136 4.66 16.37 -21.38
CA VAL A 136 4.74 16.25 -22.83
C VAL A 136 4.88 17.69 -23.33
N VAL A 137 5.95 18.00 -24.06
CA VAL A 137 6.12 19.29 -24.71
C VAL A 137 5.00 19.43 -25.74
N LYS A 138 3.86 19.97 -25.32
CA LYS A 138 2.75 20.29 -26.20
C LYS A 138 3.16 21.52 -27.00
N ASN A 139 3.21 21.39 -28.31
CA ASN A 139 3.29 22.50 -29.22
C ASN A 139 2.19 23.52 -28.88
N PRO A 140 2.49 24.80 -28.55
CA PRO A 140 1.53 25.75 -27.99
C PRO A 140 0.63 26.40 -29.07
N LYS A 141 -0.11 25.60 -29.83
CA LYS A 141 -1.10 26.13 -30.77
C LYS A 141 -2.43 25.43 -30.59
N ASN A 142 -3.11 25.72 -29.50
CA ASN A 142 -4.57 25.85 -29.45
C ASN A 142 -4.98 26.14 -28.00
N GLY A 143 -5.45 27.38 -27.78
CA GLY A 143 -6.06 27.81 -26.52
C GLY A 143 -7.32 26.99 -26.26
N ARG A 144 -7.20 25.94 -25.43
CA ARG A 144 -8.36 25.18 -24.94
C ARG A 144 -8.88 25.81 -23.65
N LYS A 145 -10.17 26.18 -23.67
CA LYS A 145 -10.99 26.47 -22.48
C LYS A 145 -10.78 25.38 -21.43
N LYS A 146 -10.80 25.74 -20.14
CA LYS A 146 -10.84 24.79 -19.01
C LYS A 146 -12.03 23.82 -19.20
N THR A 147 -11.77 22.69 -19.82
CA THR A 147 -12.69 21.55 -19.87
C THR A 147 -12.58 20.76 -18.56
N ALA A 148 -13.65 20.01 -18.20
CA ALA A 148 -13.66 19.13 -17.05
C ALA A 148 -12.37 18.32 -16.92
N ALA A 149 -11.98 17.98 -15.68
CA ALA A 149 -10.77 17.19 -15.46
C ALA A 149 -10.78 15.95 -16.37
N PRO A 150 -9.66 15.62 -17.03
CA PRO A 150 -9.60 14.48 -17.94
C PRO A 150 -9.99 13.19 -17.20
N LEU A 151 -10.73 12.33 -17.90
CA LEU A 151 -11.09 11.02 -17.36
C LEU A 151 -9.82 10.21 -17.03
N PRO A 152 -9.86 9.39 -15.98
CA PRO A 152 -8.74 8.51 -15.65
C PRO A 152 -8.35 7.64 -16.84
N PRO A 153 -7.04 7.39 -17.09
CA PRO A 153 -6.56 6.65 -18.25
C PRO A 153 -7.20 5.27 -18.37
N HIS A 154 -7.90 5.05 -19.45
CA HIS A 154 -8.49 3.75 -19.78
C HIS A 154 -8.67 3.62 -21.30
N LYS A 155 -8.72 2.38 -21.78
CA LYS A 155 -8.95 2.06 -23.19
C LYS A 155 -10.31 1.39 -23.35
N ARG A 156 -11.03 1.76 -24.41
CA ARG A 156 -12.30 1.16 -24.78
C ARG A 156 -12.15 0.37 -26.08
N PHE A 157 -12.68 -0.84 -26.09
CA PHE A 157 -12.80 -1.66 -27.29
C PHE A 157 -14.27 -1.95 -27.54
N ASP A 158 -14.68 -1.92 -28.81
CA ASP A 158 -16.05 -2.21 -29.24
C ASP A 158 -16.03 -3.49 -30.08
N LEU A 159 -16.71 -4.52 -29.60
CA LEU A 159 -16.83 -5.82 -30.28
C LEU A 159 -18.16 -5.93 -31.10
N GLY A 160 -18.91 -4.85 -31.15
CA GLY A 160 -20.25 -4.85 -31.77
C GLY A 160 -21.36 -5.32 -30.80
N TYR A 161 -21.19 -6.49 -30.21
CA TYR A 161 -22.13 -7.10 -29.24
C TYR A 161 -21.70 -6.88 -27.77
N ALA A 162 -20.48 -6.35 -27.54
CA ALA A 162 -20.00 -6.05 -26.23
C ALA A 162 -19.00 -4.87 -26.24
N LEU A 163 -18.94 -4.17 -25.12
CA LEU A 163 -17.95 -3.14 -24.84
C LEU A 163 -16.94 -3.68 -23.82
N VAL A 164 -15.65 -3.42 -24.07
CA VAL A 164 -14.57 -3.78 -23.16
C VAL A 164 -13.84 -2.51 -22.72
N PHE A 165 -13.54 -2.40 -21.42
CA PHE A 165 -12.81 -1.27 -20.85
C PHE A 165 -11.61 -1.81 -20.08
N ALA A 166 -10.42 -1.32 -20.40
CA ALA A 166 -9.17 -1.66 -19.69
C ALA A 166 -8.61 -0.42 -18.99
N GLY A 167 -8.38 -0.47 -17.69
CA GLY A 167 -7.69 0.59 -16.97
C GLY A 167 -6.21 0.61 -17.33
N LEU A 168 -5.64 1.81 -17.52
CA LEU A 168 -4.24 2.00 -17.90
C LEU A 168 -3.38 2.56 -16.75
N SER A 169 -3.95 2.68 -15.56
CA SER A 169 -3.29 3.09 -14.32
C SER A 169 -4.12 2.64 -13.13
N SER A 170 -3.59 2.72 -11.90
CA SER A 170 -4.37 2.43 -10.68
C SER A 170 -5.63 3.29 -10.58
N ARG A 171 -5.56 4.58 -10.99
CA ARG A 171 -6.75 5.44 -11.12
C ARG A 171 -7.70 4.96 -12.20
N GLY A 172 -7.16 4.56 -13.36
CA GLY A 172 -7.92 3.97 -14.46
C GLY A 172 -8.62 2.69 -14.02
N ASN A 173 -7.94 1.78 -13.33
CA ASN A 173 -8.49 0.55 -12.77
C ASN A 173 -9.65 0.83 -11.79
N ARG A 174 -9.45 1.76 -10.85
CA ARG A 174 -10.52 2.19 -9.93
C ARG A 174 -11.70 2.79 -10.68
N TYR A 175 -11.44 3.60 -11.71
CA TYR A 175 -12.48 4.22 -12.52
C TYR A 175 -13.30 3.20 -13.29
N VAL A 176 -12.68 2.32 -14.08
CA VAL A 176 -13.40 1.31 -14.87
C VAL A 176 -14.17 0.34 -13.99
N THR A 177 -13.64 -0.03 -12.82
CA THR A 177 -14.26 -0.98 -11.91
C THR A 177 -15.40 -0.39 -11.09
N PHE A 178 -15.22 0.81 -10.50
CA PHE A 178 -16.13 1.32 -9.47
C PHE A 178 -16.99 2.51 -9.92
N LYS A 179 -16.65 3.15 -11.05
CA LYS A 179 -17.41 4.28 -11.60
C LYS A 179 -18.08 3.96 -12.92
N LEU A 180 -17.40 3.22 -13.80
CA LEU A 180 -17.88 2.91 -15.14
C LEU A 180 -18.68 1.61 -15.19
N ALA A 181 -18.19 0.55 -14.52
CA ALA A 181 -18.82 -0.76 -14.57
C ALA A 181 -20.12 -0.83 -13.79
N SER A 182 -21.08 -1.55 -14.38
CA SER A 182 -22.36 -1.94 -13.76
C SER A 182 -22.21 -3.23 -12.94
N PRO A 183 -23.09 -3.50 -11.96
CA PRO A 183 -22.99 -4.72 -11.12
C PRO A 183 -22.97 -6.04 -11.88
N GLY A 184 -23.62 -6.10 -13.05
CA GLY A 184 -23.70 -7.29 -13.90
C GLY A 184 -22.57 -7.45 -14.92
N ASP A 185 -21.69 -6.44 -15.06
CA ASP A 185 -20.53 -6.53 -15.92
C ASP A 185 -19.52 -7.56 -15.37
N ILE A 186 -18.70 -8.14 -16.23
CA ILE A 186 -17.68 -9.11 -15.83
C ILE A 186 -16.35 -8.37 -15.69
N TRP A 187 -15.72 -8.55 -14.53
CA TRP A 187 -14.41 -8.02 -14.20
C TRP A 187 -13.36 -9.10 -14.36
N PHE A 188 -12.16 -8.72 -14.88
CA PHE A 188 -11.01 -9.60 -15.09
C PHE A 188 -9.75 -8.96 -14.51
N HIS A 189 -8.84 -9.79 -13.97
CA HIS A 189 -7.52 -9.39 -13.52
C HIS A 189 -6.54 -10.56 -13.55
N ALA A 190 -5.27 -10.29 -13.85
CA ALA A 190 -4.21 -11.29 -13.81
C ALA A 190 -3.96 -11.76 -12.36
N ARG A 191 -4.05 -13.08 -12.13
CA ARG A 191 -3.95 -13.66 -10.78
C ARG A 191 -2.55 -13.46 -10.19
N GLY A 192 -2.50 -12.88 -8.99
CA GLY A 192 -1.28 -12.81 -8.17
C GLY A 192 -0.22 -11.84 -8.68
N VAL A 193 -0.49 -11.03 -9.70
CA VAL A 193 0.44 -10.04 -10.24
C VAL A 193 -0.23 -8.71 -10.49
N PRO A 194 0.48 -7.58 -10.32
CA PRO A 194 -0.04 -6.26 -10.68
C PRO A 194 -0.39 -6.17 -12.18
N GLY A 195 -1.49 -5.47 -12.50
CA GLY A 195 -1.94 -5.31 -13.87
C GLY A 195 -3.26 -4.56 -14.02
N SER A 196 -3.78 -4.51 -15.24
CA SER A 196 -5.04 -3.84 -15.57
C SER A 196 -6.26 -4.58 -15.06
N HIS A 197 -7.24 -3.81 -14.58
CA HIS A 197 -8.61 -4.27 -14.48
C HIS A 197 -9.28 -4.16 -15.87
N VAL A 198 -9.86 -5.25 -16.31
CA VAL A 198 -10.62 -5.27 -17.57
C VAL A 198 -12.08 -5.54 -17.26
N ILE A 199 -12.99 -4.77 -17.88
CA ILE A 199 -14.43 -4.86 -17.71
C ILE A 199 -15.05 -5.27 -19.04
N LEU A 200 -15.90 -6.28 -19.02
CA LEU A 200 -16.70 -6.71 -20.16
C LEU A 200 -18.18 -6.41 -19.89
N ARG A 201 -18.80 -5.67 -20.79
CA ARG A 201 -20.23 -5.34 -20.80
C ARG A 201 -20.85 -5.83 -22.08
N PHE A 202 -21.80 -6.76 -22.02
CA PHE A 202 -22.61 -7.12 -23.17
C PHE A 202 -23.64 -6.03 -23.45
N THR A 203 -23.77 -5.63 -24.72
CA THR A 203 -24.73 -4.64 -25.21
C THR A 203 -25.97 -5.29 -25.76
N SER A 204 -25.91 -6.58 -26.11
CA SER A 204 -27.00 -7.45 -26.52
C SER A 204 -26.83 -8.82 -25.88
N THR A 205 -27.85 -9.69 -25.98
CA THR A 205 -27.72 -11.08 -25.57
C THR A 205 -26.75 -11.79 -26.50
N PRO A 206 -25.53 -12.19 -25.99
CA PRO A 206 -24.52 -12.84 -26.83
C PRO A 206 -24.93 -14.29 -27.14
N THR A 207 -24.51 -14.79 -28.28
CA THR A 207 -24.43 -16.23 -28.49
C THR A 207 -23.36 -16.85 -27.63
N GLU A 208 -23.32 -18.17 -27.45
CA GLU A 208 -22.31 -18.85 -26.66
C GLU A 208 -20.90 -18.62 -27.23
N GLU A 209 -20.76 -18.66 -28.54
CA GLU A 209 -19.51 -18.39 -29.26
C GLU A 209 -19.02 -16.94 -29.04
N GLU A 210 -19.91 -15.95 -29.14
CA GLU A 210 -19.58 -14.55 -28.88
C GLU A 210 -19.15 -14.33 -27.43
N ARG A 211 -19.84 -14.99 -26.50
CA ARG A 211 -19.50 -14.93 -25.08
C ARG A 211 -18.09 -15.49 -24.83
N ASP A 212 -17.77 -16.63 -25.36
CA ASP A 212 -16.45 -17.27 -25.24
C ASP A 212 -15.35 -16.40 -25.85
N LYS A 213 -15.58 -15.86 -27.05
CA LYS A 213 -14.65 -14.94 -27.71
C LYS A 213 -14.37 -13.70 -26.87
N ALA A 214 -15.43 -13.06 -26.32
CA ALA A 214 -15.27 -11.88 -25.49
C ALA A 214 -14.53 -12.19 -24.20
N ILE A 215 -14.82 -13.31 -23.52
CA ILE A 215 -14.11 -13.73 -22.30
C ILE A 215 -12.63 -13.95 -22.57
N ARG A 216 -12.29 -14.68 -23.67
CA ARG A 216 -10.89 -14.91 -24.05
C ARG A 216 -10.17 -13.61 -24.40
N PHE A 217 -10.83 -12.70 -25.11
CA PHE A 217 -10.27 -11.39 -25.43
C PHE A 217 -9.97 -10.58 -24.16
N CYS A 218 -10.92 -10.50 -23.23
CA CYS A 218 -10.72 -9.79 -21.95
C CYS A 218 -9.62 -10.43 -21.08
N ALA A 219 -9.58 -11.76 -21.03
CA ALA A 219 -8.51 -12.47 -20.31
C ALA A 219 -7.13 -12.21 -20.94
N SER A 220 -7.03 -12.20 -22.28
CA SER A 220 -5.81 -11.86 -22.99
C SER A 220 -5.35 -10.42 -22.72
N LEU A 221 -6.28 -9.47 -22.67
CA LEU A 221 -5.98 -8.08 -22.32
C LEU A 221 -5.47 -7.96 -20.88
N ALA A 222 -6.15 -8.59 -19.90
CA ALA A 222 -5.74 -8.60 -18.53
C ALA A 222 -4.35 -9.24 -18.32
N ALA A 223 -4.07 -10.33 -19.03
CA ALA A 223 -2.75 -10.95 -19.04
C ALA A 223 -1.69 -10.04 -19.71
N LYS A 224 -2.00 -9.45 -20.87
CA LYS A 224 -1.09 -8.54 -21.60
C LYS A 224 -0.70 -7.34 -20.74
N TYR A 225 -1.67 -6.68 -20.13
CA TYR A 225 -1.45 -5.50 -19.29
C TYR A 225 -1.14 -5.86 -17.84
N SER A 226 -0.38 -6.94 -17.62
CA SER A 226 0.11 -7.37 -16.32
C SER A 226 1.64 -7.34 -16.26
N ARG A 227 2.18 -7.45 -15.04
CA ARG A 227 3.63 -7.51 -14.82
C ARG A 227 4.34 -8.57 -15.66
N ASN A 228 3.66 -9.67 -15.98
CA ASN A 228 4.23 -10.77 -16.74
C ASN A 228 4.06 -10.58 -18.26
N GLY A 229 3.46 -9.47 -18.73
CA GLY A 229 3.38 -9.11 -20.14
C GLY A 229 2.73 -10.15 -21.03
N GLY A 230 1.75 -10.92 -20.52
CA GLY A 230 1.10 -11.98 -21.28
C GLY A 230 1.95 -13.26 -21.44
N SER A 231 2.89 -13.51 -20.53
CA SER A 231 3.67 -14.75 -20.52
C SER A 231 2.77 -15.99 -20.60
N PRO A 232 3.19 -17.05 -21.31
CA PRO A 232 2.41 -18.30 -21.40
C PRO A 232 2.05 -18.82 -20.02
N GLY A 233 0.78 -19.19 -19.81
CA GLY A 233 0.30 -19.75 -18.55
C GLY A 233 -0.09 -18.71 -17.49
N GLN A 234 -0.06 -17.39 -17.78
CA GLN A 234 -0.59 -16.40 -16.85
C GLN A 234 -2.09 -16.65 -16.62
N ARG A 235 -2.43 -16.99 -15.37
CA ARG A 235 -3.82 -17.18 -14.96
C ARG A 235 -4.52 -15.83 -14.82
N VAL A 236 -5.79 -15.76 -15.21
CA VAL A 236 -6.64 -14.60 -15.08
C VAL A 236 -7.89 -15.00 -14.30
N ASP A 237 -8.17 -14.25 -13.25
CA ASP A 237 -9.41 -14.37 -12.50
C ASP A 237 -10.47 -13.51 -13.14
N TYR A 238 -11.71 -14.00 -13.16
CA TYR A 238 -12.86 -13.20 -13.58
C TYR A 238 -14.10 -13.50 -12.72
N THR A 239 -14.91 -12.48 -12.50
CA THR A 239 -16.13 -12.56 -11.72
C THR A 239 -17.09 -11.43 -12.10
N LEU A 240 -18.33 -11.47 -11.63
CA LEU A 240 -19.21 -10.32 -11.76
C LEU A 240 -18.69 -9.15 -10.93
N ARG A 241 -18.75 -7.95 -11.48
CA ARG A 241 -18.29 -6.71 -10.82
C ARG A 241 -18.87 -6.53 -9.42
N LYS A 242 -20.11 -6.93 -9.16
CA LYS A 242 -20.75 -6.82 -7.84
C LYS A 242 -20.01 -7.54 -6.71
N PHE A 243 -19.17 -8.52 -7.03
CA PHE A 243 -18.36 -9.25 -6.07
C PHE A 243 -16.94 -8.65 -5.85
N VAL A 244 -16.61 -7.58 -6.58
CA VAL A 244 -15.33 -6.87 -6.44
C VAL A 244 -15.55 -5.68 -5.51
N SER A 245 -14.85 -5.69 -4.38
CA SER A 245 -14.86 -4.60 -3.40
C SER A 245 -13.53 -3.87 -3.39
N PRO A 246 -13.52 -2.54 -3.13
CA PRO A 246 -12.26 -1.84 -2.87
C PRO A 246 -11.58 -2.45 -1.65
N ILE A 247 -10.26 -2.61 -1.70
CA ILE A 247 -9.48 -2.92 -0.50
C ILE A 247 -9.64 -1.71 0.42
N ARG A 248 -10.30 -1.89 1.56
CA ARG A 248 -10.35 -0.86 2.58
C ARG A 248 -8.94 -0.78 3.15
N GLY A 249 -8.29 0.37 2.99
CA GLY A 249 -7.09 0.67 3.72
C GLY A 249 -7.40 0.50 5.21
N GLY A 250 -6.66 -0.38 5.88
CA GLY A 250 -6.81 -0.63 7.29
C GLY A 250 -6.46 0.60 8.14
#